data_e10ba842502cf743984bf7cd015cf9f5
#
_entry.id   e10ba842502cf743984bf7cd015cf9f5
#
_cell.length_a   1.000
_cell.length_b   1.000
_cell.length_c   1.000
_cell.angle_alpha   90.00
_cell.angle_beta   90.00
_cell.angle_gamma   90.00
#
_symmetry.space_group_name_H-M   'P 1'
#
loop_
_entity.id
_entity.type
_entity.pdbx_description
1 polymer ?
#
loop_
_entity_poly.entity_id
_entity_poly.type
_entity_poly.pdbx_seq_one_letter_code
_entity_poly.pdbx_strand_id
1 'polypeptide(L)'
;MGADSIWIWDHFYPLFGDPNETHFEAWTLLSVMAADTKNAKLGTLVTGNGYRNPELLADMARTLDHVSNGRMYLAVGAGWFERDYAEYGYEFGTVGSRLRQLEADLPRMKRRLAKLNPGPRGSLPLMIGGSGRKVTLRLVAEHADSWNCFGPPDNVAELCEVLEAWCLKVGRDSSEIERTVSIGADDPHSAQDYVDAGATHIIVGLHHPFDLGALRQRLDERDAIS
;
A
#
# COMPACT_ATOMS: atom_id res chain seq x y z
N MET A 1 -4.84 5.65 -20.66
CA MET A 1 -5.97 5.88 -19.76
C MET A 1 -5.65 6.97 -18.74
N GLY A 2 -4.44 7.08 -18.21
CA GLY A 2 -4.04 8.19 -17.32
C GLY A 2 -4.17 7.90 -15.82
N ALA A 3 -4.21 6.62 -15.43
CA ALA A 3 -4.11 6.24 -14.03
C ALA A 3 -2.75 6.65 -13.45
N ASP A 4 -2.75 7.20 -12.22
CA ASP A 4 -1.55 7.73 -11.57
C ASP A 4 -0.71 6.63 -10.93
N SER A 5 -1.33 5.49 -10.60
CA SER A 5 -0.68 4.36 -9.95
C SER A 5 -1.28 3.01 -10.34
N ILE A 6 -0.49 1.96 -10.19
CA ILE A 6 -0.89 0.56 -10.37
C ILE A 6 -0.41 -0.23 -9.15
N TRP A 7 -1.32 -1.01 -8.59
CA TRP A 7 -1.10 -1.79 -7.38
C TRP A 7 -1.45 -3.25 -7.59
N ILE A 8 -0.71 -4.14 -6.95
CA ILE A 8 -0.99 -5.58 -6.93
C ILE A 8 -0.91 -6.12 -5.51
N TRP A 9 -1.67 -7.17 -5.22
CA TRP A 9 -1.63 -7.82 -3.91
C TRP A 9 -0.38 -8.70 -3.77
N ASP A 10 0.25 -8.64 -2.62
CA ASP A 10 1.37 -9.53 -2.28
C ASP A 10 0.86 -10.74 -1.48
N HIS A 11 -0.13 -11.43 -2.01
CA HIS A 11 -0.62 -12.71 -1.53
C HIS A 11 -0.16 -13.84 -2.46
N PHE A 12 -0.15 -15.07 -1.96
CA PHE A 12 0.25 -16.23 -2.75
C PHE A 12 -0.95 -17.00 -3.32
N TYR A 13 -2.17 -16.59 -2.93
CA TYR A 13 -3.44 -17.13 -3.38
C TYR A 13 -4.43 -16.01 -3.69
N PRO A 14 -5.42 -16.28 -4.57
CA PRO A 14 -6.52 -15.34 -4.78
C PRO A 14 -7.25 -15.04 -3.47
N LEU A 15 -7.55 -13.77 -3.22
CA LEU A 15 -8.31 -13.33 -2.04
C LEU A 15 -9.83 -13.44 -2.25
N PHE A 16 -10.28 -13.45 -3.49
CA PHE A 16 -11.70 -13.52 -3.88
C PHE A 16 -11.86 -14.53 -5.02
N GLY A 17 -13.09 -15.02 -5.19
CA GLY A 17 -13.39 -16.03 -6.21
C GLY A 17 -12.94 -17.44 -5.81
N ASP A 18 -12.57 -18.27 -6.79
CA ASP A 18 -12.04 -19.61 -6.54
C ASP A 18 -10.61 -19.49 -5.97
N PRO A 19 -10.36 -20.03 -4.78
CA PRO A 19 -9.03 -19.98 -4.16
C PRO A 19 -7.95 -20.74 -4.94
N ASN A 20 -8.32 -21.51 -5.96
CA ASN A 20 -7.39 -22.26 -6.82
C ASN A 20 -7.24 -21.66 -8.23
N GLU A 21 -7.82 -20.48 -8.47
CA GLU A 21 -7.61 -19.76 -9.73
C GLU A 21 -6.16 -19.32 -9.94
N THR A 22 -5.85 -18.96 -11.19
CA THR A 22 -4.52 -18.48 -11.56
C THR A 22 -4.12 -17.28 -10.72
N HIS A 23 -2.97 -17.41 -10.09
CA HIS A 23 -2.35 -16.35 -9.29
C HIS A 23 -0.83 -16.34 -9.54
N PHE A 24 -0.23 -15.16 -9.57
CA PHE A 24 1.21 -15.00 -9.79
C PHE A 24 1.86 -14.26 -8.64
N GLU A 25 3.12 -14.60 -8.36
CA GLU A 25 3.90 -13.94 -7.31
C GLU A 25 4.08 -12.44 -7.62
N ALA A 26 3.71 -11.61 -6.65
CA ALA A 26 3.53 -10.18 -6.85
C ALA A 26 4.81 -9.43 -7.23
N TRP A 27 5.92 -9.66 -6.55
CA TRP A 27 7.16 -8.91 -6.79
C TRP A 27 7.80 -9.25 -8.12
N THR A 28 7.67 -10.52 -8.57
CA THR A 28 8.09 -10.95 -9.91
C THR A 28 7.25 -10.26 -10.99
N LEU A 29 5.91 -10.26 -10.82
CA LEU A 29 5.02 -9.59 -11.77
C LEU A 29 5.23 -8.07 -11.77
N LEU A 30 5.39 -7.47 -10.60
CA LEU A 30 5.65 -6.04 -10.46
C LEU A 30 6.95 -5.61 -11.17
N SER A 31 7.94 -6.51 -11.25
CA SER A 31 9.18 -6.25 -11.98
C SER A 31 8.94 -6.06 -13.48
N VAL A 32 8.07 -6.88 -14.07
CA VAL A 32 7.66 -6.74 -15.47
C VAL A 32 6.87 -5.45 -15.66
N MET A 33 5.91 -5.18 -14.77
CA MET A 33 5.11 -3.94 -14.83
C MET A 33 5.99 -2.68 -14.71
N ALA A 34 7.03 -2.73 -13.89
CA ALA A 34 7.99 -1.64 -13.74
C ALA A 34 8.76 -1.34 -15.02
N ALA A 35 9.11 -2.39 -15.78
CA ALA A 35 9.83 -2.25 -17.06
C ALA A 35 8.90 -1.80 -18.21
N ASP A 36 7.66 -2.31 -18.24
CA ASP A 36 6.73 -2.09 -19.35
C ASP A 36 5.94 -0.76 -19.24
N THR A 37 5.87 -0.16 -18.06
CA THR A 37 5.16 1.13 -17.84
C THR A 37 6.14 2.29 -17.80
N LYS A 38 5.63 3.53 -18.03
CA LYS A 38 6.48 4.73 -18.09
C LYS A 38 6.09 5.81 -17.08
N ASN A 39 4.80 5.94 -16.74
CA ASN A 39 4.28 7.09 -16.00
C ASN A 39 3.69 6.71 -14.65
N ALA A 40 2.88 5.64 -14.59
CA ALA A 40 2.21 5.24 -13.37
C ALA A 40 3.20 4.85 -12.27
N LYS A 41 2.97 5.31 -11.06
CA LYS A 41 3.63 4.81 -9.85
C LYS A 41 3.25 3.35 -9.62
N LEU A 42 4.06 2.60 -8.90
CA LEU A 42 3.92 1.15 -8.76
C LEU A 42 4.13 0.73 -7.31
N GLY A 43 3.38 -0.25 -6.85
CA GLY A 43 3.57 -0.84 -5.54
C GLY A 43 2.79 -2.11 -5.31
N THR A 44 3.11 -2.79 -4.23
CA THR A 44 2.22 -3.81 -3.67
C THR A 44 1.19 -3.14 -2.77
N LEU A 45 0.00 -3.72 -2.60
CA LEU A 45 -1.05 -3.18 -1.73
C LEU A 45 -1.58 -4.26 -0.77
N VAL A 46 -0.87 -4.54 0.28
CA VAL A 46 0.51 -4.19 0.64
C VAL A 46 1.30 -5.45 0.90
N THR A 47 2.63 -5.40 0.89
CA THR A 47 3.46 -6.56 1.27
C THR A 47 3.20 -6.96 2.72
N GLY A 48 2.93 -8.23 2.96
CA GLY A 48 2.92 -8.80 4.30
C GLY A 48 4.33 -8.83 4.89
N ASN A 49 4.55 -8.10 5.99
CA ASN A 49 5.88 -7.97 6.59
C ASN A 49 6.54 -9.31 6.95
N GLY A 50 5.72 -10.32 7.27
CA GLY A 50 6.22 -11.66 7.63
C GLY A 50 6.70 -12.52 6.45
N TYR A 51 6.50 -12.10 5.20
CA TYR A 51 6.83 -12.95 4.04
C TYR A 51 8.30 -12.86 3.62
N ARG A 52 9.01 -11.79 3.99
CA ARG A 52 10.39 -11.57 3.56
C ARG A 52 11.23 -10.95 4.67
N ASN A 53 12.52 -11.20 4.60
CA ASN A 53 13.48 -10.44 5.40
C ASN A 53 13.36 -8.93 5.04
N PRO A 54 13.24 -8.02 6.03
CA PRO A 54 13.00 -6.60 5.77
C PRO A 54 14.13 -5.89 5.01
N GLU A 55 15.39 -6.31 5.22
CA GLU A 55 16.51 -5.77 4.45
C GLU A 55 16.46 -6.22 2.99
N LEU A 56 16.07 -7.48 2.73
CA LEU A 56 15.87 -7.99 1.37
C LEU A 56 14.71 -7.24 0.69
N LEU A 57 13.60 -7.02 1.39
CA LEU A 57 12.47 -6.27 0.87
C LEU A 57 12.87 -4.83 0.47
N ALA A 58 13.68 -4.17 1.29
CA ALA A 58 14.24 -2.86 0.97
C ALA A 58 15.12 -2.89 -0.29
N ASP A 59 15.95 -3.94 -0.47
CA ASP A 59 16.77 -4.13 -1.67
C ASP A 59 15.93 -4.37 -2.92
N MET A 60 14.85 -5.17 -2.81
CA MET A 60 13.92 -5.43 -3.90
C MET A 60 13.21 -4.12 -4.33
N ALA A 61 12.67 -3.37 -3.38
CA ALA A 61 12.00 -2.10 -3.65
C ALA A 61 12.94 -1.09 -4.32
N ARG A 62 14.18 -0.91 -3.80
CA ARG A 62 15.18 -0.05 -4.42
C ARG A 62 15.55 -0.52 -5.84
N THR A 63 15.63 -1.82 -6.07
CA THR A 63 15.94 -2.36 -7.39
C THR A 63 14.83 -2.03 -8.39
N LEU A 64 13.55 -2.24 -8.01
CA LEU A 64 12.42 -1.88 -8.84
C LEU A 64 12.25 -0.36 -9.00
N ASP A 65 12.66 0.43 -8.01
CA ASP A 65 12.70 1.88 -8.15
C ASP A 65 13.65 2.30 -9.29
N HIS A 66 14.80 1.66 -9.42
CA HIS A 66 15.69 1.88 -10.55
C HIS A 66 15.12 1.40 -11.88
N VAL A 67 14.53 0.20 -11.93
CA VAL A 67 13.88 -0.34 -13.14
C VAL A 67 12.75 0.57 -13.62
N SER A 68 11.94 1.05 -12.69
CA SER A 68 10.80 1.93 -12.98
C SER A 68 11.17 3.40 -13.20
N ASN A 69 12.44 3.78 -13.08
CA ASN A 69 12.89 5.17 -13.15
C ASN A 69 12.30 6.07 -12.03
N GLY A 70 12.30 5.58 -10.79
CA GLY A 70 11.91 6.37 -9.61
C GLY A 70 10.41 6.40 -9.30
N ARG A 71 9.64 5.38 -9.73
CA ARG A 71 8.17 5.34 -9.59
C ARG A 71 7.66 4.36 -8.53
N MET A 72 8.55 3.73 -7.77
CA MET A 72 8.21 2.67 -6.82
C MET A 72 7.72 3.23 -5.48
N TYR A 73 6.75 2.54 -4.86
CA TYR A 73 6.41 2.61 -3.45
C TYR A 73 6.91 1.36 -2.72
N LEU A 74 7.46 1.54 -1.53
CA LEU A 74 7.67 0.44 -0.59
C LEU A 74 6.47 0.36 0.35
N ALA A 75 5.52 -0.53 0.08
CA ALA A 75 4.29 -0.63 0.85
C ALA A 75 4.26 -1.92 1.68
N VAL A 76 3.97 -1.79 2.98
CA VAL A 76 4.02 -2.88 3.95
C VAL A 76 2.82 -2.87 4.90
N GLY A 77 2.49 -4.03 5.44
CA GLY A 77 1.47 -4.20 6.48
C GLY A 77 1.84 -5.37 7.41
N ALA A 78 1.12 -5.50 8.53
CA ALA A 78 1.41 -6.55 9.51
C ALA A 78 1.13 -7.99 8.99
N GLY A 79 0.38 -8.13 7.88
CA GLY A 79 -0.10 -9.41 7.40
C GLY A 79 -1.35 -9.89 8.13
N TRP A 80 -2.23 -10.60 7.43
CA TRP A 80 -3.51 -11.04 7.97
C TRP A 80 -4.03 -12.35 7.37
N PHE A 81 -3.63 -12.71 6.16
CA PHE A 81 -4.17 -13.86 5.43
C PHE A 81 -3.44 -15.14 5.85
N GLU A 82 -3.99 -15.83 6.83
CA GLU A 82 -3.36 -16.98 7.50
C GLU A 82 -2.97 -18.12 6.54
N ARG A 83 -3.74 -18.33 5.47
CA ARG A 83 -3.45 -19.34 4.46
C ARG A 83 -2.06 -19.20 3.85
N ASP A 84 -1.65 -17.97 3.51
CA ASP A 84 -0.34 -17.71 2.93
C ASP A 84 0.79 -18.18 3.87
N TYR A 85 0.62 -17.92 5.17
CA TYR A 85 1.60 -18.34 6.17
C TYR A 85 1.65 -19.86 6.33
N ALA A 86 0.48 -20.52 6.41
CA ALA A 86 0.40 -21.96 6.59
C ALA A 86 0.98 -22.74 5.40
N GLU A 87 0.64 -22.35 4.17
CA GLU A 87 1.05 -23.05 2.96
C GLU A 87 2.56 -22.87 2.64
N TYR A 88 3.14 -21.73 3.03
CA TYR A 88 4.56 -21.45 2.80
C TYR A 88 5.44 -21.70 4.04
N GLY A 89 4.85 -22.18 5.15
CA GLY A 89 5.59 -22.49 6.38
C GLY A 89 6.11 -21.25 7.11
N TYR A 90 5.47 -20.10 6.93
CA TYR A 90 5.80 -18.90 7.70
C TYR A 90 5.11 -18.93 9.07
N GLU A 91 5.73 -18.30 10.06
CA GLU A 91 5.13 -18.14 11.39
C GLU A 91 4.03 -17.05 11.33
N PHE A 92 2.76 -17.45 11.51
CA PHE A 92 1.64 -16.50 11.54
C PHE A 92 1.57 -15.76 12.88
N GLY A 93 1.70 -16.44 13.98
CA GLY A 93 1.64 -15.88 15.33
C GLY A 93 0.29 -15.21 15.64
N THR A 94 0.32 -14.17 16.45
CA THR A 94 -0.85 -13.38 16.82
C THR A 94 -0.84 -12.02 16.13
N VAL A 95 -1.99 -11.33 16.08
CA VAL A 95 -2.06 -9.93 15.60
C VAL A 95 -1.04 -9.05 16.32
N GLY A 96 -0.91 -9.22 17.66
CA GLY A 96 0.05 -8.44 18.45
C GLY A 96 1.51 -8.75 18.13
N SER A 97 1.86 -10.03 17.86
CA SER A 97 3.23 -10.38 17.46
C SER A 97 3.58 -9.82 16.08
N ARG A 98 2.68 -9.91 15.12
CA ARG A 98 2.88 -9.36 13.77
C ARG A 98 3.02 -7.83 13.77
N LEU A 99 2.23 -7.13 14.59
CA LEU A 99 2.36 -5.68 14.75
C LEU A 99 3.70 -5.29 15.39
N ARG A 100 4.14 -5.99 16.43
CA ARG A 100 5.47 -5.77 17.03
C ARG A 100 6.61 -6.05 16.04
N GLN A 101 6.46 -7.10 15.21
CA GLN A 101 7.44 -7.39 14.17
C GLN A 101 7.50 -6.26 13.13
N LEU A 102 6.35 -5.77 12.66
CA LEU A 102 6.30 -4.62 11.76
C LEU A 102 6.98 -3.40 12.38
N GLU A 103 6.67 -3.06 13.63
CA GLU A 103 7.30 -1.96 14.37
C GLU A 103 8.83 -2.09 14.42
N ALA A 104 9.35 -3.29 14.68
CA ALA A 104 10.78 -3.56 14.73
C ALA A 104 11.47 -3.49 13.34
N ASP A 105 10.74 -3.86 12.27
CA ASP A 105 11.29 -3.97 10.92
C ASP A 105 11.27 -2.65 10.14
N LEU A 106 10.35 -1.74 10.41
CA LEU A 106 10.29 -0.42 9.74
C LEU A 106 11.62 0.35 9.84
N PRO A 107 12.26 0.51 11.01
CA PRO A 107 13.57 1.14 11.10
C PRO A 107 14.69 0.34 10.39
N ARG A 108 14.57 -0.98 10.31
CA ARG A 108 15.56 -1.83 9.60
C ARG A 108 15.50 -1.56 8.09
N MET A 109 14.30 -1.51 7.50
CA MET A 109 14.11 -1.15 6.09
C MET A 109 14.71 0.22 5.78
N LYS A 110 14.39 1.24 6.58
CA LYS A 110 14.93 2.60 6.42
C LYS A 110 16.47 2.63 6.52
N ARG A 111 17.04 1.96 7.51
CA ARG A 111 18.51 1.86 7.65
C ARG A 111 19.17 1.12 6.49
N ARG A 112 18.49 0.10 5.94
CA ARG A 112 18.99 -0.62 4.75
C ARG A 112 18.98 0.27 3.53
N LEU A 113 17.88 0.95 3.24
CA LEU A 113 17.79 1.89 2.12
C LEU A 113 18.88 2.97 2.16
N ALA A 114 19.15 3.52 3.34
CA ALA A 114 20.19 4.54 3.52
C ALA A 114 21.63 4.03 3.29
N LYS A 115 21.84 2.70 3.31
CA LYS A 115 23.16 2.07 3.09
C LYS A 115 23.35 1.51 1.68
N LEU A 116 22.30 1.48 0.87
CA LEU A 116 22.39 0.92 -0.49
C LEU A 116 23.20 1.84 -1.42
N ASN A 117 24.00 1.20 -2.27
CA ASN A 117 24.75 1.88 -3.33
C ASN A 117 24.53 1.14 -4.67
N PRO A 118 23.87 1.76 -5.68
CA PRO A 118 23.26 3.09 -5.57
C PRO A 118 22.05 3.10 -4.62
N GLY A 119 21.76 4.24 -4.02
CA GLY A 119 20.53 4.48 -3.26
C GLY A 119 19.29 4.46 -4.17
N PRO A 120 18.08 4.68 -3.63
CA PRO A 120 16.87 4.86 -4.43
C PRO A 120 17.05 5.97 -5.48
N ARG A 121 16.42 5.79 -6.63
CA ARG A 121 16.45 6.77 -7.72
C ARG A 121 15.38 7.86 -7.52
N GLY A 122 14.20 7.48 -7.06
CA GLY A 122 13.12 8.37 -6.66
C GLY A 122 13.06 8.59 -5.16
N SER A 123 11.95 9.12 -4.68
CA SER A 123 11.68 9.27 -3.24
C SER A 123 11.49 7.93 -2.54
N LEU A 124 11.04 6.90 -3.27
CA LEU A 124 10.68 5.58 -2.77
C LEU A 124 9.84 5.67 -1.48
N PRO A 125 8.63 6.26 -1.53
CA PRO A 125 7.84 6.49 -0.35
C PRO A 125 7.47 5.20 0.36
N LEU A 126 7.56 5.22 1.69
CA LEU A 126 7.14 4.12 2.55
C LEU A 126 5.64 4.25 2.84
N MET A 127 4.85 3.29 2.37
CA MET A 127 3.43 3.18 2.68
C MET A 127 3.20 2.13 3.76
N ILE A 128 2.32 2.42 4.73
CA ILE A 128 1.82 1.42 5.68
C ILE A 128 0.33 1.21 5.46
N GLY A 129 -0.08 -0.05 5.26
CA GLY A 129 -1.49 -0.43 5.11
C GLY A 129 -2.12 -0.89 6.41
N GLY A 130 -3.37 -0.50 6.63
CA GLY A 130 -4.20 -0.98 7.73
C GLY A 130 -4.88 0.13 8.54
N SER A 131 -5.95 -0.27 9.26
CA SER A 131 -6.86 0.63 9.99
C SER A 131 -6.75 0.53 11.52
N GLY A 132 -5.68 -0.06 12.03
CA GLY A 132 -5.48 -0.28 13.47
C GLY A 132 -5.23 1.03 14.22
N ARG A 133 -6.24 1.55 14.92
CA ARG A 133 -6.26 2.89 15.57
C ARG A 133 -5.15 3.08 16.62
N LYS A 134 -4.72 2.01 17.33
CA LYS A 134 -3.76 2.12 18.45
C LYS A 134 -2.30 1.93 18.04
N VAL A 135 -2.03 1.01 17.13
CA VAL A 135 -0.65 0.64 16.75
C VAL A 135 -0.39 1.03 15.30
N THR A 136 -1.20 0.59 14.34
CA THR A 136 -0.93 0.86 12.92
C THR A 136 -0.86 2.35 12.63
N LEU A 137 -1.86 3.14 13.06
CA LEU A 137 -1.86 4.59 12.81
C LEU A 137 -0.77 5.35 13.58
N ARG A 138 -0.33 4.84 14.75
CA ARG A 138 0.87 5.35 15.41
C ARG A 138 2.11 5.11 14.55
N LEU A 139 2.29 3.88 14.03
CA LEU A 139 3.43 3.57 13.14
C LEU A 139 3.40 4.38 11.84
N VAL A 140 2.20 4.64 11.30
CA VAL A 140 2.03 5.56 10.17
C VAL A 140 2.56 6.95 10.52
N ALA A 141 2.11 7.54 11.64
CA ALA A 141 2.56 8.87 12.09
C ALA A 141 4.07 8.93 12.31
N GLU A 142 4.68 7.87 12.86
CA GLU A 142 6.11 7.81 13.17
C GLU A 142 7.00 7.56 11.93
N HIS A 143 6.48 6.82 10.91
CA HIS A 143 7.35 6.23 9.90
C HIS A 143 6.92 6.42 8.45
N ALA A 144 5.62 6.53 8.14
CA ALA A 144 5.14 6.42 6.78
C ALA A 144 5.12 7.76 6.02
N ASP A 145 5.39 7.70 4.71
CA ASP A 145 5.17 8.81 3.78
C ASP A 145 3.78 8.72 3.15
N SER A 146 3.17 7.52 3.18
CA SER A 146 1.83 7.26 2.67
C SER A 146 1.13 6.21 3.55
N TRP A 147 -0.18 6.26 3.60
CA TRP A 147 -1.00 5.33 4.36
C TRP A 147 -2.17 4.84 3.52
N ASN A 148 -2.53 3.55 3.65
CA ASN A 148 -3.70 2.98 2.98
C ASN A 148 -4.71 2.42 3.95
N CYS A 149 -5.99 2.74 3.73
CA CYS A 149 -7.14 2.15 4.39
C CYS A 149 -8.23 1.76 3.38
N PHE A 150 -9.38 1.29 3.91
CA PHE A 150 -10.56 0.94 3.12
C PHE A 150 -11.72 1.89 3.45
N GLY A 151 -12.58 2.15 2.45
CA GLY A 151 -13.85 2.85 2.63
C GLY A 151 -14.78 2.18 3.67
N PRO A 152 -15.99 2.70 3.88
CA PRO A 152 -16.58 3.86 3.21
C PRO A 152 -16.02 5.22 3.70
N PRO A 153 -16.48 6.36 3.12
CA PRO A 153 -15.95 7.69 3.47
C PRO A 153 -15.99 8.01 4.97
N ASP A 154 -17.06 7.69 5.67
CA ASP A 154 -17.16 7.92 7.12
C ASP A 154 -16.04 7.21 7.89
N ASN A 155 -15.70 5.97 7.52
CA ASN A 155 -14.59 5.25 8.13
C ASN A 155 -13.24 5.93 7.83
N VAL A 156 -13.07 6.45 6.62
CA VAL A 156 -11.85 7.20 6.24
C VAL A 156 -11.72 8.46 7.08
N ALA A 157 -12.79 9.24 7.24
CA ALA A 157 -12.81 10.45 8.05
C ALA A 157 -12.42 10.17 9.51
N GLU A 158 -13.05 9.16 10.13
CA GLU A 158 -12.72 8.77 11.52
C GLU A 158 -11.25 8.32 11.67
N LEU A 159 -10.72 7.60 10.70
CA LEU A 159 -9.32 7.15 10.75
C LEU A 159 -8.34 8.30 10.50
N CYS A 160 -8.71 9.28 9.67
CA CYS A 160 -7.93 10.51 9.48
C CYS A 160 -7.83 11.31 10.78
N GLU A 161 -8.93 11.47 11.53
CA GLU A 161 -8.89 12.13 12.85
C GLU A 161 -7.95 11.41 13.83
N VAL A 162 -7.98 10.08 13.85
CA VAL A 162 -7.07 9.29 14.70
C VAL A 162 -5.61 9.45 14.26
N LEU A 163 -5.33 9.48 12.95
CA LEU A 163 -4.00 9.71 12.41
C LEU A 163 -3.48 11.10 12.80
N GLU A 164 -4.29 12.13 12.65
CA GLU A 164 -3.96 13.50 13.07
C GLU A 164 -3.63 13.60 14.56
N ALA A 165 -4.41 12.93 15.40
CA ALA A 165 -4.14 12.87 16.84
C ALA A 165 -2.79 12.17 17.15
N TRP A 166 -2.39 11.15 16.37
CA TRP A 166 -1.08 10.53 16.50
C TRP A 166 0.04 11.43 15.97
N CYS A 167 -0.16 12.08 14.81
CA CYS A 167 0.81 13.02 14.26
C CYS A 167 1.10 14.16 15.25
N LEU A 168 0.06 14.72 15.88
CA LEU A 168 0.23 15.74 16.93
C LEU A 168 1.08 15.23 18.10
N LYS A 169 0.88 13.98 18.54
CA LYS A 169 1.64 13.39 19.65
C LYS A 169 3.12 13.18 19.32
N VAL A 170 3.43 12.86 18.07
CA VAL A 170 4.83 12.64 17.62
C VAL A 170 5.48 13.91 17.05
N GLY A 171 4.76 15.04 17.02
CA GLY A 171 5.26 16.32 16.54
C GLY A 171 5.45 16.39 15.01
N ARG A 172 4.61 15.69 14.25
CA ARG A 172 4.65 15.65 12.79
C ARG A 172 3.43 16.34 12.18
N ASP A 173 3.61 17.02 11.06
CA ASP A 173 2.50 17.53 10.26
C ASP A 173 1.80 16.36 9.52
N SER A 174 0.51 16.17 9.76
CA SER A 174 -0.27 15.11 9.13
C SER A 174 -0.45 15.30 7.61
N SER A 175 -0.28 16.53 7.11
CA SER A 175 -0.34 16.83 5.67
C SER A 175 0.85 16.27 4.88
N GLU A 176 1.94 15.89 5.55
CA GLU A 176 3.08 15.20 4.92
C GLU A 176 2.77 13.75 4.53
N ILE A 177 1.63 13.19 5.01
CA ILE A 177 1.27 11.79 4.79
C ILE A 177 0.19 11.71 3.71
N GLU A 178 0.54 11.13 2.56
CA GLU A 178 -0.44 10.79 1.52
C GLU A 178 -1.47 9.79 2.08
N ARG A 179 -2.75 10.11 1.98
CA ARG A 179 -3.86 9.31 2.51
C ARG A 179 -4.55 8.58 1.38
N THR A 180 -4.23 7.30 1.20
CA THR A 180 -4.81 6.50 0.12
C THR A 180 -5.98 5.66 0.64
N VAL A 181 -7.01 5.50 -0.18
CA VAL A 181 -8.15 4.65 0.11
C VAL A 181 -8.33 3.62 -1.00
N SER A 182 -8.51 2.35 -0.62
CA SER A 182 -8.86 1.28 -1.57
C SER A 182 -10.37 1.06 -1.55
N ILE A 183 -10.98 1.09 -2.74
CA ILE A 183 -12.42 0.90 -2.95
C ILE A 183 -12.68 -0.19 -3.99
N GLY A 184 -13.85 -0.81 -3.94
CA GLY A 184 -14.32 -1.73 -4.99
C GLY A 184 -14.70 -0.98 -6.27
N ALA A 185 -14.78 -1.72 -7.38
CA ALA A 185 -15.26 -1.18 -8.65
C ALA A 185 -16.74 -0.75 -8.59
N ASP A 186 -17.50 -1.36 -7.69
CA ASP A 186 -18.93 -1.15 -7.45
C ASP A 186 -19.20 -0.21 -6.25
N ASP A 187 -18.20 0.48 -5.75
CA ASP A 187 -18.36 1.42 -4.63
C ASP A 187 -19.35 2.54 -5.00
N PRO A 188 -20.40 2.76 -4.19
CA PRO A 188 -21.47 3.69 -4.53
C PRO A 188 -21.13 5.18 -4.28
N HIS A 189 -20.06 5.47 -3.55
CA HIS A 189 -19.67 6.84 -3.19
C HIS A 189 -18.88 7.50 -4.32
N SER A 190 -19.00 8.79 -4.46
CA SER A 190 -18.23 9.57 -5.44
C SER A 190 -16.77 9.76 -5.00
N ALA A 191 -15.89 10.17 -5.91
CA ALA A 191 -14.54 10.55 -5.55
C ALA A 191 -14.53 11.76 -4.59
N GLN A 192 -15.48 12.69 -4.73
CA GLN A 192 -15.60 13.85 -3.86
C GLN A 192 -15.90 13.45 -2.42
N ASP A 193 -16.74 12.43 -2.18
CA ASP A 193 -17.05 11.95 -0.82
C ASP A 193 -15.77 11.48 -0.10
N TYR A 194 -14.86 10.83 -0.83
CA TYR A 194 -13.57 10.39 -0.29
C TYR A 194 -12.58 11.55 -0.08
N VAL A 195 -12.57 12.54 -0.98
CA VAL A 195 -11.76 13.76 -0.82
C VAL A 195 -12.23 14.54 0.40
N ASP A 196 -13.53 14.71 0.57
CA ASP A 196 -14.13 15.39 1.74
C ASP A 196 -13.84 14.64 3.05
N ALA A 197 -13.72 13.30 2.98
CA ALA A 197 -13.30 12.45 4.10
C ALA A 197 -11.79 12.51 4.40
N GLY A 198 -11.01 13.24 3.59
CA GLY A 198 -9.58 13.45 3.78
C GLY A 198 -8.65 12.53 2.98
N ALA A 199 -9.16 11.73 2.05
CA ALA A 199 -8.32 10.96 1.13
C ALA A 199 -7.69 11.88 0.07
N THR A 200 -6.44 11.59 -0.28
CA THR A 200 -5.69 12.31 -1.33
C THR A 200 -5.42 11.44 -2.56
N HIS A 201 -5.69 10.14 -2.46
CA HIS A 201 -5.46 9.17 -3.53
C HIS A 201 -6.46 8.00 -3.41
N ILE A 202 -7.21 7.75 -4.48
CA ILE A 202 -8.20 6.67 -4.55
C ILE A 202 -7.65 5.52 -5.40
N ILE A 203 -7.66 4.31 -4.87
CA ILE A 203 -7.22 3.09 -5.55
C ILE A 203 -8.45 2.22 -5.82
N VAL A 204 -8.76 1.99 -7.09
CA VAL A 204 -9.90 1.19 -7.52
C VAL A 204 -9.50 -0.26 -7.70
N GLY A 205 -10.09 -1.15 -6.93
CA GLY A 205 -9.90 -2.60 -7.07
C GLY A 205 -10.59 -3.13 -8.33
N LEU A 206 -9.82 -3.77 -9.19
CA LEU A 206 -10.32 -4.40 -10.41
C LEU A 206 -10.07 -5.90 -10.37
N HIS A 207 -11.06 -6.69 -10.78
CA HIS A 207 -10.99 -8.14 -10.87
C HIS A 207 -11.19 -8.61 -12.30
N HIS A 208 -10.74 -9.82 -12.60
CA HIS A 208 -11.02 -10.44 -13.90
C HIS A 208 -12.54 -10.40 -14.20
N PRO A 209 -12.98 -10.01 -15.42
CA PRO A 209 -12.20 -9.76 -16.65
C PRO A 209 -11.58 -8.35 -16.77
N PHE A 210 -11.35 -7.64 -15.67
CA PHE A 210 -10.73 -6.30 -15.63
C PHE A 210 -11.54 -5.26 -16.43
N ASP A 211 -12.83 -5.14 -16.12
CA ASP A 211 -13.65 -4.05 -16.66
C ASP A 211 -13.10 -2.70 -16.16
N LEU A 212 -12.68 -1.88 -17.08
CA LEU A 212 -12.12 -0.56 -16.80
C LEU A 212 -13.17 0.56 -16.71
N GLY A 213 -14.45 0.23 -16.77
CA GLY A 213 -15.54 1.22 -16.69
C GLY A 213 -15.50 2.02 -15.40
N ALA A 214 -15.41 1.34 -14.25
CA ALA A 214 -15.30 1.98 -12.95
C ALA A 214 -14.06 2.87 -12.84
N LEU A 215 -12.90 2.42 -13.33
CA LEU A 215 -11.69 3.25 -13.32
C LEU A 215 -11.86 4.50 -14.19
N ARG A 216 -12.49 4.40 -15.36
CA ARG A 216 -12.75 5.57 -16.23
C ARG A 216 -13.64 6.59 -15.52
N GLN A 217 -14.72 6.14 -14.90
CA GLN A 217 -15.59 7.01 -14.11
C GLN A 217 -14.80 7.78 -13.04
N ARG A 218 -13.95 7.11 -12.27
CA ARG A 218 -13.13 7.77 -11.23
C ARG A 218 -12.11 8.76 -11.80
N LEU A 219 -11.55 8.48 -12.97
CA LEU A 219 -10.65 9.42 -13.66
C LEU A 219 -11.41 10.66 -14.15
N ASP A 220 -12.62 10.51 -14.66
CA ASP A 220 -13.48 11.62 -15.08
C ASP A 220 -13.88 12.48 -13.85
N GLU A 221 -14.23 11.86 -12.72
CA GLU A 221 -14.49 12.54 -11.44
C GLU A 221 -13.26 13.31 -10.94
N ARG A 222 -12.07 12.71 -10.96
CA ARG A 222 -10.79 13.38 -10.60
C ARG A 222 -10.56 14.62 -11.45
N ASP A 223 -10.71 14.51 -12.76
CA ASP A 223 -10.46 15.61 -13.70
C ASP A 223 -11.49 16.74 -13.52
N ALA A 224 -12.67 16.45 -12.95
CA ALA A 224 -13.66 17.46 -12.61
C ALA A 224 -13.41 18.18 -11.26
N ILE A 225 -12.69 17.54 -10.34
CA ILE A 225 -12.30 18.13 -9.02
C ILE A 225 -11.08 19.03 -9.16
N SER A 226 -10.22 18.79 -10.14
CA SER A 226 -8.96 19.53 -10.40
C SER A 226 -9.22 20.85 -11.09
#